data_87cbeba5f87196504b6857f597b16198
#
_entry.id   87cbeba5f87196504b6857f597b16198
#
_cell.length_a   1.000
_cell.length_b   1.000
_cell.length_c   1.000
_cell.angle_alpha   90.00
_cell.angle_beta   90.00
_cell.angle_gamma   90.00
#
_symmetry.space_group_name_H-M   'P 1'
#
loop_
_entity.id
_entity.type
_entity.pdbx_description
1 polymer ?
#
loop_
_entity_poly.entity_id
_entity_poly.type
_entity_poly.pdbx_seq_one_letter_code
_entity_poly.pdbx_strand_id
1 'polypeptide(L)'
;MGMEEWQGVIDDPTKYDIHKANQAAFNLPSRLIAKVFLFRWIYRGSAYAYSKDPDFTPVSKSVDFWQNVIDQYYTKYKKLHATHLNYIKQATTTGIITSPFGREYTFAPKRNKRGDLVWSENDITNWPNQGCGADVMAVARVAAFQRAKRQGLRGLFISTVHDSIVADVEDVEQEAWIKLFDEVFRDLPSLVTQAYGVEWNIPMLGEVSVGPNMLDLTEVKL
;
A
#
# COMPACT_ATOMS: atom_id res chain seq x y z
N MET A 1 0.81 4.51 -11.83
CA MET A 1 0.60 5.92 -11.53
C MET A 1 0.79 6.71 -12.81
N GLY A 2 -0.10 7.63 -13.15
CA GLY A 2 0.07 8.55 -14.27
C GLY A 2 1.11 9.63 -13.94
N MET A 3 1.59 10.35 -14.95
CA MET A 3 2.59 11.41 -14.72
C MET A 3 2.05 12.52 -13.81
N GLU A 4 0.77 12.87 -13.96
CA GLU A 4 0.12 13.92 -13.16
C GLU A 4 0.03 13.53 -11.69
N GLU A 5 -0.40 12.30 -11.39
CA GLU A 5 -0.48 11.81 -10.01
C GLU A 5 0.91 11.72 -9.38
N TRP A 6 1.90 11.30 -10.16
CA TRP A 6 3.26 11.24 -9.70
C TRP A 6 3.80 12.63 -9.36
N GLN A 7 3.57 13.59 -10.26
CA GLN A 7 3.99 14.98 -10.03
C GLN A 7 3.29 15.57 -8.80
N GLY A 8 1.98 15.33 -8.64
CA GLY A 8 1.22 15.79 -7.48
C GLY A 8 1.78 15.27 -6.15
N VAL A 9 2.23 14.01 -6.11
CA VAL A 9 2.87 13.43 -4.92
C VAL A 9 4.24 14.04 -4.65
N ILE A 10 5.02 14.33 -5.70
CA ILE A 10 6.32 14.98 -5.56
C ILE A 10 6.16 16.42 -5.08
N ASP A 11 5.24 17.18 -5.68
CA ASP A 11 5.05 18.60 -5.39
C ASP A 11 4.51 18.83 -3.96
N ASP A 12 3.51 18.05 -3.56
CA ASP A 12 2.97 18.12 -2.20
C ASP A 12 2.27 16.81 -1.81
N PRO A 13 2.98 15.88 -1.17
CA PRO A 13 2.41 14.60 -0.76
C PRO A 13 1.28 14.73 0.25
N THR A 14 1.13 15.87 0.93
CA THR A 14 0.07 16.11 1.91
C THR A 14 -1.24 16.57 1.27
N LYS A 15 -1.17 17.17 0.08
CA LYS A 15 -2.34 17.77 -0.62
C LYS A 15 -2.86 16.92 -1.75
N TYR A 16 -2.02 16.04 -2.32
CA TYR A 16 -2.42 15.20 -3.44
C TYR A 16 -3.29 14.03 -2.98
N ASP A 17 -4.48 13.93 -3.52
CA ASP A 17 -5.43 12.85 -3.22
C ASP A 17 -5.70 12.02 -4.49
N ILE A 18 -4.98 10.91 -4.64
CA ILE A 18 -5.13 9.99 -5.75
C ILE A 18 -6.55 9.43 -5.89
N HIS A 19 -7.30 9.31 -4.79
CA HIS A 19 -8.67 8.78 -4.82
C HIS A 19 -9.64 9.80 -5.41
N LYS A 20 -9.46 11.10 -5.11
CA LYS A 20 -10.22 12.18 -5.75
C LYS A 20 -9.87 12.30 -7.23
N ALA A 21 -8.58 12.20 -7.57
CA ALA A 21 -8.14 12.22 -8.96
C ALA A 21 -8.73 11.03 -9.77
N ASN A 22 -8.77 9.84 -9.18
CA ASN A 22 -9.38 8.67 -9.81
C ASN A 22 -10.90 8.74 -9.83
N GLN A 23 -11.55 9.29 -8.81
CA GLN A 23 -13.00 9.54 -8.82
C GLN A 23 -13.40 10.38 -10.04
N ALA A 24 -12.69 11.47 -10.27
CA ALA A 24 -12.95 12.36 -11.40
C ALA A 24 -12.62 11.69 -12.76
N ALA A 25 -11.45 11.05 -12.86
CA ALA A 25 -10.99 10.44 -14.11
C ALA A 25 -11.88 9.29 -14.60
N PHE A 26 -12.51 8.53 -13.70
CA PHE A 26 -13.32 7.36 -14.01
C PHE A 26 -14.82 7.57 -13.73
N ASN A 27 -15.22 8.82 -13.49
CA ASN A 27 -16.60 9.22 -13.20
C ASN A 27 -17.28 8.33 -12.16
N LEU A 28 -16.55 8.04 -11.06
CA LEU A 28 -17.08 7.27 -9.94
C LEU A 28 -17.86 8.16 -8.98
N PRO A 29 -18.94 7.68 -8.31
CA PRO A 29 -19.88 8.53 -7.58
C PRO A 29 -19.29 9.15 -6.31
N SER A 30 -18.25 8.55 -5.72
CA SER A 30 -17.62 9.07 -4.52
C SER A 30 -16.15 8.71 -4.42
N ARG A 31 -15.41 9.50 -3.61
CA ARG A 31 -14.02 9.23 -3.24
C ARG A 31 -13.86 7.86 -2.57
N LEU A 32 -14.83 7.47 -1.73
CA LEU A 32 -14.80 6.18 -1.05
C LEU A 32 -14.89 5.02 -2.05
N ILE A 33 -15.81 5.09 -3.00
CA ILE A 33 -15.93 4.08 -4.08
C ILE A 33 -14.65 4.02 -4.90
N ALA A 34 -14.05 5.16 -5.25
CA ALA A 34 -12.79 5.19 -5.98
C ALA A 34 -11.63 4.56 -5.16
N LYS A 35 -11.59 4.81 -3.84
CA LYS A 35 -10.60 4.22 -2.93
C LYS A 35 -10.74 2.70 -2.86
N VAL A 36 -11.94 2.21 -2.55
CA VAL A 36 -12.19 0.76 -2.38
C VAL A 36 -12.01 0.03 -3.71
N PHE A 37 -12.45 0.64 -4.84
CA PHE A 37 -12.21 0.10 -6.18
C PHE A 37 -10.71 -0.03 -6.47
N LEU A 38 -9.93 1.03 -6.25
CA LEU A 38 -8.48 1.02 -6.51
C LEU A 38 -7.77 -0.09 -5.72
N PHE A 39 -8.06 -0.25 -4.44
CA PHE A 39 -7.45 -1.31 -3.63
C PHE A 39 -7.79 -2.71 -4.15
N ARG A 40 -9.05 -2.97 -4.47
CA ARG A 40 -9.45 -4.28 -5.00
C ARG A 40 -8.90 -4.53 -6.41
N TRP A 41 -8.84 -3.47 -7.24
CA TRP A 41 -8.32 -3.56 -8.61
C TRP A 41 -6.80 -3.84 -8.63
N ILE A 42 -6.02 -3.22 -7.74
CA ILE A 42 -4.58 -3.51 -7.60
C ILE A 42 -4.35 -5.01 -7.34
N TYR A 43 -5.29 -5.66 -6.67
CA TYR A 43 -5.25 -7.10 -6.40
C TYR A 43 -6.09 -7.91 -7.40
N ARG A 44 -6.30 -7.41 -8.60
CA ARG A 44 -7.02 -8.10 -9.68
C ARG A 44 -8.47 -8.44 -9.36
N GLY A 45 -9.19 -7.57 -8.66
CA GLY A 45 -10.64 -7.68 -8.51
C GLY A 45 -11.33 -7.77 -9.87
N SER A 46 -12.22 -8.75 -10.04
CA SER A 46 -12.90 -8.98 -11.31
C SER A 46 -14.18 -8.14 -11.47
N ALA A 47 -14.54 -7.80 -12.69
CA ALA A 47 -15.79 -7.10 -13.01
C ALA A 47 -17.02 -7.82 -12.44
N TYR A 48 -17.01 -9.16 -12.49
CA TYR A 48 -18.07 -9.97 -11.89
C TYR A 48 -18.16 -9.78 -10.38
N ALA A 49 -17.01 -9.75 -9.67
CA ALA A 49 -16.99 -9.54 -8.23
C ALA A 49 -17.58 -8.17 -7.87
N TYR A 50 -17.18 -7.10 -8.56
CA TYR A 50 -17.76 -5.76 -8.36
C TYR A 50 -19.27 -5.71 -8.61
N SER A 51 -19.77 -6.37 -9.66
CA SER A 51 -21.19 -6.39 -10.00
C SER A 51 -22.07 -7.08 -8.95
N LYS A 52 -21.50 -7.83 -8.03
CA LYS A 52 -22.19 -8.60 -6.96
C LYS A 52 -21.94 -8.06 -5.56
N ASP A 53 -20.94 -7.24 -5.40
CA ASP A 53 -20.51 -6.73 -4.10
C ASP A 53 -21.46 -5.65 -3.59
N PRO A 54 -21.91 -5.73 -2.32
CA PRO A 54 -22.83 -4.75 -1.73
C PRO A 54 -22.38 -3.30 -1.80
N ASP A 55 -21.07 -3.04 -1.73
CA ASP A 55 -20.51 -1.68 -1.80
C ASP A 55 -20.64 -1.08 -3.20
N PHE A 56 -20.63 -1.92 -4.24
CA PHE A 56 -20.58 -1.50 -5.65
C PHE A 56 -21.92 -1.66 -6.39
N THR A 57 -22.80 -2.55 -5.94
CA THR A 57 -24.12 -2.76 -6.57
C THR A 57 -25.01 -1.52 -6.60
N PRO A 58 -24.93 -0.55 -5.64
CA PRO A 58 -25.64 0.72 -5.75
C PRO A 58 -25.16 1.60 -6.91
N VAL A 59 -23.91 1.42 -7.36
CA VAL A 59 -23.34 2.14 -8.52
C VAL A 59 -23.75 1.44 -9.80
N SER A 60 -23.47 0.14 -9.92
CA SER A 60 -23.87 -0.66 -11.08
C SER A 60 -23.85 -2.16 -10.76
N LYS A 61 -24.88 -2.87 -11.25
CA LYS A 61 -24.94 -4.34 -11.26
C LYS A 61 -24.43 -4.94 -12.59
N SER A 62 -24.02 -4.10 -13.54
CA SER A 62 -23.53 -4.53 -14.85
C SER A 62 -22.07 -4.97 -14.78
N VAL A 63 -21.79 -6.18 -15.25
CA VAL A 63 -20.42 -6.67 -15.41
C VAL A 63 -19.66 -5.84 -16.44
N ASP A 64 -20.32 -5.50 -17.56
CA ASP A 64 -19.71 -4.71 -18.64
C ASP A 64 -19.32 -3.31 -18.18
N PHE A 65 -20.14 -2.68 -17.32
CA PHE A 65 -19.78 -1.40 -16.70
C PHE A 65 -18.46 -1.52 -15.92
N TRP A 66 -18.35 -2.50 -15.05
CA TRP A 66 -17.14 -2.68 -14.24
C TRP A 66 -15.94 -3.12 -15.07
N GLN A 67 -16.16 -3.91 -16.13
CA GLN A 67 -15.09 -4.27 -17.05
C GLN A 67 -14.55 -3.02 -17.76
N ASN A 68 -15.42 -2.13 -18.22
CA ASN A 68 -14.99 -0.87 -18.84
C ASN A 68 -14.20 0.01 -17.86
N VAL A 69 -14.60 0.09 -16.58
CA VAL A 69 -13.84 0.80 -15.57
C VAL A 69 -12.45 0.17 -15.35
N ILE A 70 -12.36 -1.16 -15.26
CA ILE A 70 -11.08 -1.88 -15.16
C ILE A 70 -10.17 -1.56 -16.36
N ASP A 71 -10.71 -1.57 -17.58
CA ASP A 71 -9.96 -1.33 -18.82
C ASP A 71 -9.44 0.11 -18.87
N GLN A 72 -10.23 1.07 -18.41
CA GLN A 72 -9.81 2.47 -18.27
C GLN A 72 -8.67 2.62 -17.27
N TYR A 73 -8.73 1.93 -16.12
CA TYR A 73 -7.64 1.92 -15.13
C TYR A 73 -6.36 1.33 -15.75
N TYR A 74 -6.42 0.22 -16.46
CA TYR A 74 -5.25 -0.36 -17.12
C TYR A 74 -4.72 0.51 -18.25
N THR A 75 -5.59 1.25 -18.94
CA THR A 75 -5.18 2.24 -19.94
C THR A 75 -4.44 3.41 -19.32
N LYS A 76 -4.90 3.89 -18.16
CA LYS A 76 -4.24 4.97 -17.41
C LYS A 76 -2.94 4.47 -16.75
N TYR A 77 -2.97 3.31 -16.11
CA TYR A 77 -1.85 2.76 -15.33
C TYR A 77 -1.12 1.63 -16.07
N LYS A 78 -0.65 1.90 -17.28
CA LYS A 78 -0.02 0.89 -18.17
C LYS A 78 1.17 0.15 -17.55
N LYS A 79 2.00 0.84 -16.74
CA LYS A 79 3.14 0.22 -16.06
C LYS A 79 2.70 -0.81 -15.03
N LEU A 80 1.63 -0.52 -14.28
CA LEU A 80 1.08 -1.47 -13.32
C LEU A 80 0.49 -2.70 -14.03
N HIS A 81 -0.21 -2.48 -15.14
CA HIS A 81 -0.69 -3.60 -15.97
C HIS A 81 0.46 -4.50 -16.44
N ALA A 82 1.52 -3.90 -16.98
CA ALA A 82 2.70 -4.64 -17.41
C ALA A 82 3.37 -5.40 -16.24
N THR A 83 3.41 -4.81 -15.05
CA THR A 83 3.93 -5.47 -13.84
C THR A 83 3.08 -6.68 -13.45
N HIS A 84 1.75 -6.55 -13.45
CA HIS A 84 0.84 -7.67 -13.18
C HIS A 84 1.06 -8.82 -14.15
N LEU A 85 1.11 -8.53 -15.46
CA LEU A 85 1.35 -9.55 -16.49
C LEU A 85 2.71 -10.22 -16.34
N ASN A 86 3.74 -9.45 -15.98
CA ASN A 86 5.08 -9.97 -15.74
C ASN A 86 5.11 -10.92 -14.52
N TYR A 87 4.48 -10.53 -13.41
CA TYR A 87 4.38 -11.38 -12.22
C TYR A 87 3.64 -12.69 -12.52
N ILE A 88 2.50 -12.61 -13.23
CA ILE A 88 1.75 -13.82 -13.62
C ILE A 88 2.62 -14.72 -14.50
N LYS A 89 3.32 -14.15 -15.49
CA LYS A 89 4.24 -14.90 -16.34
C LYS A 89 5.36 -15.57 -15.54
N GLN A 90 6.01 -14.85 -14.63
CA GLN A 90 7.07 -15.43 -13.78
C GLN A 90 6.51 -16.58 -12.94
N ALA A 91 5.43 -16.34 -12.18
CA ALA A 91 4.83 -17.35 -11.32
C ALA A 91 4.41 -18.60 -12.10
N THR A 92 3.78 -18.43 -13.26
CA THR A 92 3.30 -19.56 -14.07
C THR A 92 4.42 -20.32 -14.77
N THR A 93 5.60 -19.70 -14.99
CA THR A 93 6.75 -20.33 -15.66
C THR A 93 7.71 -20.98 -14.66
N THR A 94 8.02 -20.30 -13.56
CA THR A 94 9.06 -20.73 -12.60
C THR A 94 8.52 -21.15 -11.25
N GLY A 95 7.28 -20.80 -10.94
CA GLY A 95 6.70 -20.96 -9.59
C GLY A 95 7.19 -19.91 -8.59
N ILE A 96 8.05 -18.96 -8.99
CA ILE A 96 8.70 -18.02 -8.08
C ILE A 96 8.59 -16.60 -8.63
N ILE A 97 8.35 -15.63 -7.72
CA ILE A 97 8.51 -14.21 -7.96
C ILE A 97 9.50 -13.66 -6.95
N THR A 98 10.48 -12.89 -7.40
CA THR A 98 11.36 -12.13 -6.53
C THR A 98 10.95 -10.68 -6.49
N SER A 99 10.69 -10.14 -5.29
CA SER A 99 10.36 -8.72 -5.10
C SER A 99 11.58 -7.82 -5.40
N PRO A 100 11.38 -6.51 -5.60
CA PRO A 100 12.51 -5.58 -5.74
C PRO A 100 13.50 -5.62 -4.57
N PHE A 101 13.04 -6.03 -3.38
CA PHE A 101 13.87 -6.14 -2.16
C PHE A 101 14.52 -7.52 -1.98
N GLY A 102 14.44 -8.40 -3.00
CA GLY A 102 15.06 -9.72 -2.98
C GLY A 102 14.25 -10.81 -2.27
N ARG A 103 13.05 -10.51 -1.76
CA ARG A 103 12.17 -11.51 -1.15
C ARG A 103 11.55 -12.40 -2.22
N GLU A 104 11.65 -13.72 -2.04
CA GLU A 104 11.06 -14.71 -2.92
C GLU A 104 9.69 -15.17 -2.43
N TYR A 105 8.74 -15.26 -3.36
CA TYR A 105 7.39 -15.79 -3.16
C TYR A 105 7.19 -16.99 -4.05
N THR A 106 6.82 -18.13 -3.45
CA THR A 106 6.57 -19.38 -4.16
C THR A 106 5.08 -19.54 -4.42
N PHE A 107 4.72 -19.86 -5.65
CA PHE A 107 3.36 -20.12 -6.11
C PHE A 107 3.24 -21.48 -6.73
N ALA A 108 2.07 -22.09 -6.56
CA ALA A 108 1.69 -23.33 -7.23
C ALA A 108 0.22 -23.24 -7.67
N PRO A 109 -0.14 -23.88 -8.79
CA PRO A 109 -1.52 -23.95 -9.21
C PRO A 109 -2.35 -24.79 -8.22
N LYS A 110 -3.60 -24.38 -7.97
CA LYS A 110 -4.55 -25.06 -7.10
C LYS A 110 -5.72 -25.60 -7.93
N ARG A 111 -6.32 -26.70 -7.49
CA ARG A 111 -7.54 -27.21 -8.15
C ARG A 111 -8.74 -26.33 -7.81
N ASN A 112 -9.44 -25.88 -8.85
CA ASN A 112 -10.72 -25.19 -8.69
C ASN A 112 -11.85 -26.19 -8.38
N LYS A 113 -13.09 -25.69 -8.19
CA LYS A 113 -14.27 -26.52 -7.93
C LYS A 113 -14.62 -27.52 -9.06
N ARG A 114 -14.09 -27.28 -10.27
CA ARG A 114 -14.28 -28.16 -11.44
C ARG A 114 -13.16 -29.18 -11.59
N GLY A 115 -12.12 -29.12 -10.74
CA GLY A 115 -10.94 -29.97 -10.79
C GLY A 115 -9.79 -29.46 -11.66
N ASP A 116 -9.96 -28.31 -12.35
CA ASP A 116 -8.92 -27.72 -13.19
C ASP A 116 -7.82 -27.10 -12.35
N LEU A 117 -6.58 -27.18 -12.80
CA LEU A 117 -5.45 -26.47 -12.21
C LEU A 117 -5.48 -25.00 -12.64
N VAL A 118 -5.60 -24.11 -11.66
CA VAL A 118 -5.65 -22.66 -11.87
C VAL A 118 -4.66 -21.95 -10.97
N TRP A 119 -4.07 -20.87 -11.46
CA TRP A 119 -3.21 -19.99 -10.69
C TRP A 119 -4.04 -18.90 -10.03
N SER A 120 -3.72 -18.57 -8.77
CA SER A 120 -4.34 -17.45 -8.07
C SER A 120 -3.67 -16.15 -8.51
N GLU A 121 -4.17 -15.52 -9.56
CA GLU A 121 -3.63 -14.23 -10.02
C GLU A 121 -3.71 -13.13 -8.96
N ASN A 122 -4.71 -13.21 -8.08
CA ASN A 122 -4.84 -12.30 -6.93
C ASN A 122 -3.65 -12.44 -5.98
N ASP A 123 -3.29 -13.68 -5.57
CA ASP A 123 -2.16 -13.91 -4.68
C ASP A 123 -0.86 -13.49 -5.35
N ILE A 124 -0.69 -13.82 -6.64
CA ILE A 124 0.48 -13.51 -7.45
C ILE A 124 0.74 -12.00 -7.53
N THR A 125 -0.30 -11.19 -7.67
CA THR A 125 -0.15 -9.74 -7.77
C THR A 125 -0.16 -9.04 -6.40
N ASN A 126 -0.77 -9.65 -5.38
CA ASN A 126 -0.92 -9.08 -4.05
C ASN A 126 0.31 -9.31 -3.16
N TRP A 127 0.80 -10.55 -3.06
CA TRP A 127 1.86 -10.89 -2.10
C TRP A 127 3.15 -10.09 -2.27
N PRO A 128 3.69 -9.91 -3.49
CA PRO A 128 4.89 -9.08 -3.67
C PRO A 128 4.66 -7.62 -3.26
N ASN A 129 3.48 -7.08 -3.52
CA ASN A 129 3.14 -5.70 -3.16
C ASN A 129 3.01 -5.52 -1.64
N GLN A 130 2.26 -6.39 -0.97
CA GLN A 130 2.11 -6.33 0.50
C GLN A 130 3.43 -6.63 1.20
N GLY A 131 4.22 -7.57 0.67
CA GLY A 131 5.53 -7.87 1.23
C GLY A 131 6.51 -6.71 1.11
N CYS A 132 6.50 -5.96 0.00
CA CYS A 132 7.27 -4.72 -0.09
C CYS A 132 6.85 -3.71 1.00
N GLY A 133 5.55 -3.55 1.25
CA GLY A 133 5.05 -2.72 2.36
C GLY A 133 5.58 -3.17 3.72
N ALA A 134 5.56 -4.48 3.99
CA ALA A 134 6.09 -5.05 5.22
C ALA A 134 7.61 -4.82 5.37
N ASP A 135 8.37 -4.94 4.28
CA ASP A 135 9.82 -4.68 4.26
C ASP A 135 10.12 -3.20 4.53
N VAL A 136 9.36 -2.28 3.94
CA VAL A 136 9.46 -0.83 4.20
C VAL A 136 9.17 -0.52 5.67
N MET A 137 8.11 -1.12 6.24
CA MET A 137 7.78 -0.95 7.67
C MET A 137 8.86 -1.54 8.59
N ALA A 138 9.55 -2.61 8.19
CA ALA A 138 10.68 -3.13 8.94
C ALA A 138 11.84 -2.12 8.99
N VAL A 139 12.14 -1.46 7.88
CA VAL A 139 13.15 -0.37 7.83
C VAL A 139 12.73 0.79 8.73
N ALA A 140 11.46 1.24 8.64
CA ALA A 140 10.93 2.32 9.48
C ALA A 140 11.09 2.02 10.97
N ARG A 141 10.69 0.80 11.40
CA ARG A 141 10.78 0.36 12.79
C ARG A 141 12.22 0.33 13.28
N VAL A 142 13.14 -0.23 12.50
CA VAL A 142 14.56 -0.29 12.86
C VAL A 142 15.16 1.10 12.97
N ALA A 143 14.86 1.98 12.02
CA ALA A 143 15.32 3.36 12.01
C ALA A 143 14.79 4.13 13.22
N ALA A 144 13.49 4.01 13.53
CA ALA A 144 12.86 4.63 14.68
C ALA A 144 13.51 4.15 15.99
N PHE A 145 13.68 2.84 16.17
CA PHE A 145 14.33 2.28 17.36
C PHE A 145 15.77 2.80 17.53
N GLN A 146 16.56 2.80 16.46
CA GLN A 146 17.93 3.28 16.52
C GLN A 146 18.02 4.78 16.84
N ARG A 147 17.10 5.59 16.28
CA ARG A 147 17.04 7.04 16.56
C ARG A 147 16.61 7.30 18.00
N ALA A 148 15.58 6.64 18.49
CA ALA A 148 15.13 6.76 19.88
C ALA A 148 16.26 6.43 20.86
N LYS A 149 16.98 5.33 20.62
CA LYS A 149 18.14 4.94 21.43
C LYS A 149 19.26 5.99 21.39
N ARG A 150 19.58 6.55 20.21
CA ARG A 150 20.63 7.59 20.09
C ARG A 150 20.24 8.90 20.79
N GLN A 151 18.96 9.24 20.81
CA GLN A 151 18.41 10.43 21.46
C GLN A 151 18.18 10.22 22.96
N GLY A 152 18.37 8.99 23.48
CA GLY A 152 18.16 8.66 24.89
C GLY A 152 16.69 8.64 25.32
N LEU A 153 15.77 8.51 24.38
CA LEU A 153 14.34 8.41 24.67
C LEU A 153 14.02 7.09 25.37
N ARG A 154 13.12 7.14 26.35
CA ARG A 154 12.82 6.04 27.26
C ARG A 154 11.56 5.26 26.92
N GLY A 155 10.79 5.72 25.92
CA GLY A 155 9.60 5.02 25.45
C GLY A 155 9.88 3.60 24.94
N LEU A 156 8.85 2.75 24.95
CA LEU A 156 8.92 1.36 24.55
C LEU A 156 8.17 1.14 23.24
N PHE A 157 8.83 0.49 22.28
CA PHE A 157 8.15 -0.02 21.10
C PHE A 157 7.32 -1.25 21.49
N ILE A 158 5.98 -1.15 21.47
CA ILE A 158 5.08 -2.20 21.94
C ILE A 158 4.69 -3.15 20.82
N SER A 159 4.33 -2.59 19.65
CA SER A 159 3.78 -3.39 18.56
C SER A 159 4.02 -2.75 17.20
N THR A 160 3.94 -3.58 16.18
CA THR A 160 3.77 -3.17 14.78
C THR A 160 2.52 -3.88 14.26
N VAL A 161 1.54 -3.11 13.83
CA VAL A 161 0.27 -3.63 13.31
C VAL A 161 0.12 -3.16 11.88
N HIS A 162 0.30 -4.07 10.91
CA HIS A 162 0.31 -3.79 9.48
C HIS A 162 1.28 -2.66 9.11
N ASP A 163 0.76 -1.46 8.88
CA ASP A 163 1.45 -0.24 8.45
C ASP A 163 1.63 0.78 9.60
N SER A 164 1.41 0.38 10.84
CA SER A 164 1.56 1.23 12.01
C SER A 164 2.61 0.72 13.00
N ILE A 165 3.27 1.64 13.68
CA ILE A 165 4.18 1.38 14.80
C ILE A 165 3.57 1.98 16.06
N VAL A 166 3.48 1.19 17.12
CA VAL A 166 2.91 1.61 18.40
C VAL A 166 4.04 1.68 19.43
N ALA A 167 4.13 2.82 20.10
CA ALA A 167 5.07 3.05 21.19
C ALA A 167 4.31 3.55 22.44
N ASP A 168 4.75 3.09 23.60
CA ASP A 168 4.35 3.62 24.90
C ASP A 168 5.43 4.61 25.34
N VAL A 169 5.04 5.86 25.58
CA VAL A 169 5.98 6.96 25.79
C VAL A 169 5.57 7.78 27.02
N GLU A 170 6.54 8.30 27.74
CA GLU A 170 6.26 9.25 28.82
C GLU A 170 5.75 10.57 28.25
N ASP A 171 4.77 11.19 28.91
CA ASP A 171 4.15 12.45 28.45
C ASP A 171 5.19 13.55 28.17
N VAL A 172 6.26 13.61 28.97
CA VAL A 172 7.34 14.60 28.83
C VAL A 172 8.20 14.37 27.56
N GLU A 173 8.16 13.19 26.99
CA GLU A 173 8.88 12.84 25.76
C GLU A 173 7.99 12.82 24.50
N GLN A 174 6.69 13.02 24.65
CA GLN A 174 5.71 12.88 23.57
C GLN A 174 6.09 13.68 22.31
N GLU A 175 6.44 14.96 22.45
CA GLU A 175 6.84 15.80 21.32
C GLU A 175 8.10 15.29 20.60
N ALA A 176 9.07 14.79 21.35
CA ALA A 176 10.29 14.22 20.80
C ALA A 176 10.00 12.94 19.99
N TRP A 177 9.07 12.09 20.47
CA TRP A 177 8.64 10.90 19.76
C TRP A 177 7.84 11.21 18.50
N ILE A 178 6.94 12.19 18.54
CA ILE A 178 6.19 12.65 17.37
C ILE A 178 7.16 13.10 16.28
N LYS A 179 8.10 13.97 16.64
CA LYS A 179 9.13 14.46 15.72
C LYS A 179 10.00 13.34 15.17
N LEU A 180 10.40 12.40 16.00
CA LEU A 180 11.20 11.24 15.59
C LEU A 180 10.48 10.40 14.52
N PHE A 181 9.20 10.11 14.73
CA PHE A 181 8.43 9.34 13.74
C PHE A 181 8.24 10.12 12.44
N ASP A 182 7.91 11.42 12.49
CA ASP A 182 7.80 12.25 11.29
C ASP A 182 9.11 12.23 10.48
N GLU A 183 10.25 12.47 11.14
CA GLU A 183 11.57 12.43 10.50
C GLU A 183 11.89 11.06 9.90
N VAL A 184 11.54 9.97 10.59
CA VAL A 184 11.77 8.61 10.07
C VAL A 184 11.00 8.37 8.78
N PHE A 185 9.70 8.74 8.77
CA PHE A 185 8.88 8.51 7.57
C PHE A 185 9.30 9.40 6.39
N ARG A 186 9.70 10.65 6.64
CA ARG A 186 10.26 11.53 5.60
C ARG A 186 11.57 10.99 5.01
N ASP A 187 12.41 10.41 5.84
CA ASP A 187 13.70 9.84 5.43
C ASP A 187 13.57 8.43 4.85
N LEU A 188 12.39 7.81 4.95
CA LEU A 188 12.16 6.42 4.58
C LEU A 188 12.59 6.09 3.14
N PRO A 189 12.36 6.95 2.12
CA PRO A 189 12.87 6.72 0.77
C PRO A 189 14.38 6.46 0.73
N SER A 190 15.17 7.28 1.41
CA SER A 190 16.63 7.12 1.46
C SER A 190 17.06 5.90 2.29
N LEU A 191 16.37 5.64 3.39
CA LEU A 191 16.63 4.48 4.26
C LEU A 191 16.36 3.16 3.53
N VAL A 192 15.28 3.07 2.77
CA VAL A 192 14.95 1.89 1.94
C VAL A 192 15.99 1.70 0.85
N THR A 193 16.40 2.78 0.16
CA THR A 193 17.46 2.73 -0.84
C THR A 193 18.77 2.23 -0.22
N GLN A 194 19.13 2.72 0.95
CA GLN A 194 20.32 2.27 1.67
C GLN A 194 20.25 0.80 2.10
N ALA A 195 19.09 0.36 2.57
CA ALA A 195 18.90 -1.01 3.08
C ALA A 195 18.91 -2.08 1.98
N TYR A 196 18.33 -1.78 0.82
CA TYR A 196 18.08 -2.78 -0.23
C TYR A 196 18.82 -2.49 -1.54
N GLY A 197 19.49 -1.34 -1.69
CA GLY A 197 20.13 -0.94 -2.94
C GLY A 197 19.17 -0.63 -4.09
N VAL A 198 17.88 -0.44 -3.78
CA VAL A 198 16.82 -0.15 -4.75
C VAL A 198 16.48 1.33 -4.67
N GLU A 199 16.53 2.03 -5.80
CA GLU A 199 16.11 3.42 -5.86
C GLU A 199 14.62 3.55 -5.49
N TRP A 200 14.36 4.21 -4.35
CA TRP A 200 13.01 4.51 -3.89
C TRP A 200 12.79 6.03 -3.94
N ASN A 201 12.03 6.47 -4.91
CA ASN A 201 11.81 7.90 -5.17
C ASN A 201 10.37 8.36 -4.88
N ILE A 202 9.59 7.56 -4.15
CA ILE A 202 8.24 7.90 -3.71
C ILE A 202 8.32 8.54 -2.33
N PRO A 203 7.83 9.78 -2.14
CA PRO A 203 7.73 10.39 -0.82
C PRO A 203 6.88 9.52 0.12
N MET A 204 7.32 9.42 1.37
CA MET A 204 6.59 8.69 2.41
C MET A 204 6.25 9.64 3.54
N LEU A 205 5.01 9.55 4.01
CA LEU A 205 4.54 10.31 5.17
C LEU A 205 3.81 9.34 6.10
N GLY A 206 3.85 9.64 7.39
CA GLY A 206 3.06 8.95 8.41
C GLY A 206 2.04 9.90 9.01
N GLU A 207 0.92 9.35 9.46
CA GLU A 207 -0.01 10.03 10.36
C GLU A 207 0.37 9.62 11.78
N VAL A 208 0.44 10.59 12.69
CA VAL A 208 0.74 10.32 14.10
C VAL A 208 -0.50 10.58 14.93
N SER A 209 -0.86 9.61 15.76
CA SER A 209 -1.94 9.75 16.73
C SER A 209 -1.42 9.49 18.15
N VAL A 210 -1.90 10.27 19.11
CA VAL A 210 -1.54 10.14 20.51
C VAL A 210 -2.78 10.01 21.40
N GLY A 211 -2.65 9.34 22.52
CA GLY A 211 -3.74 9.17 23.48
C GLY A 211 -3.34 8.29 24.66
N PRO A 212 -4.16 8.26 25.71
CA PRO A 212 -3.88 7.49 26.93
C PRO A 212 -3.98 5.96 26.73
N ASN A 213 -4.56 5.53 25.62
CA ASN A 213 -4.74 4.11 25.26
C ASN A 213 -5.04 3.98 23.76
N MET A 214 -5.10 2.74 23.23
CA MET A 214 -5.33 2.45 21.81
C MET A 214 -6.74 2.80 21.31
N LEU A 215 -7.69 3.09 22.17
CA LEU A 215 -9.07 3.45 21.80
C LEU A 215 -9.24 4.98 21.69
N ASP A 216 -8.65 5.71 22.60
CA ASP A 216 -8.81 7.16 22.75
C ASP A 216 -7.60 7.89 22.12
N LEU A 217 -7.46 7.74 20.79
CA LEU A 217 -6.39 8.37 20.03
C LEU A 217 -6.86 9.64 19.33
N THR A 218 -6.01 10.65 19.32
CA THR A 218 -6.22 11.91 18.59
C THR A 218 -5.08 12.12 17.59
N GLU A 219 -5.43 12.39 16.34
CA GLU A 219 -4.46 12.69 15.30
C GLU A 219 -3.74 14.01 15.57
N VAL A 220 -2.42 13.99 15.43
CA VAL A 220 -1.56 15.17 15.55
C VAL A 220 -1.28 15.71 14.15
N LYS A 221 -1.54 16.99 13.95
CA LYS A 221 -1.17 17.70 12.72
C LYS A 221 0.32 18.03 12.79
N LEU A 222 1.07 17.48 11.83
CA LEU A 222 2.52 17.68 11.66
C LEU A 222 2.81 18.85 10.73
#